data_a56eae21fbffb74c0d84aae5db772da1
#
_entry.id   a56eae21fbffb74c0d84aae5db772da1
#
_cell.length_a   1.000
_cell.length_b   1.000
_cell.length_c   1.000
_cell.angle_alpha   90.00
_cell.angle_beta   90.00
_cell.angle_gamma   90.00
#
_symmetry.space_group_name_H-M   'P 1'
#
loop_
_entity.id
_entity.type
_entity.pdbx_description
1 polymer ?
#
loop_
_entity_poly.entity_id
_entity_poly.type
_entity_poly.pdbx_seq_one_letter_code
_entity_poly.pdbx_strand_id
1 'polypeptide(L)'
;MFKGFVVSAFLLAATGTASAQQWQQLYQPLSTQQLPCRLMEPINFDASQKYPLIVSLHGAGGKGSDNRKQLKVWNGQLAEKAVRTKFPCYVLAPQAVGLWNGQHLKQIKEVIKGLPAADMDRIYVLGHSMGGHGTYIFIQLDPKYFAAAAPSAGSGLKRTAEFIDPTKIKGIPIWAFHGDKDGVCPIAKDQQVFAAMKRLGGNMKFTTWAGDKHAVSGKFIPGAKNGTTQLSSDRCDKEADFMTWLFRQKRG
;
A
#
# COMPACT_ATOMS: atom_id res chain seq x y z
N MET A 1 -29.44 13.69 67.73
CA MET A 1 -29.92 13.11 66.47
C MET A 1 -29.11 13.66 65.31
N PHE A 2 -28.06 12.97 64.87
CA PHE A 2 -27.29 13.36 63.70
C PHE A 2 -27.70 12.47 62.53
N LYS A 3 -28.26 13.08 61.49
CA LYS A 3 -28.57 12.37 60.25
C LYS A 3 -27.34 12.45 59.33
N GLY A 4 -26.70 11.29 59.11
CA GLY A 4 -25.62 11.16 58.12
C GLY A 4 -26.16 11.14 56.68
N PHE A 5 -25.63 12.01 55.84
CA PHE A 5 -25.85 11.99 54.40
C PHE A 5 -24.80 11.04 53.77
N VAL A 6 -25.28 9.98 53.15
CA VAL A 6 -24.45 9.10 52.30
C VAL A 6 -24.45 9.70 50.88
N VAL A 7 -23.30 10.16 50.44
CA VAL A 7 -23.11 10.58 49.06
C VAL A 7 -22.63 9.38 48.29
N SER A 8 -23.51 8.77 47.47
CA SER A 8 -23.12 7.72 46.49
C SER A 8 -22.46 8.38 45.31
N ALA A 9 -21.15 8.19 45.17
CA ALA A 9 -20.40 8.54 43.97
C ALA A 9 -20.69 7.52 42.86
N PHE A 10 -21.42 7.91 41.82
CA PHE A 10 -21.53 7.16 40.60
C PHE A 10 -20.24 7.36 39.80
N LEU A 11 -19.38 6.35 39.76
CA LEU A 11 -18.31 6.23 38.76
C LEU A 11 -18.95 5.86 37.41
N LEU A 12 -19.10 6.85 36.51
CA LEU A 12 -19.34 6.54 35.10
C LEU A 12 -18.04 5.97 34.52
N ALA A 13 -18.04 4.68 34.25
CA ALA A 13 -17.03 4.04 33.44
C ALA A 13 -17.22 4.47 31.98
N ALA A 14 -16.43 5.44 31.52
CA ALA A 14 -16.29 5.74 30.09
C ALA A 14 -15.36 4.69 29.47
N THR A 15 -15.94 3.56 29.03
CA THR A 15 -15.24 2.53 28.28
C THR A 15 -15.65 2.60 26.81
N GLY A 16 -14.68 2.81 25.94
CA GLY A 16 -14.73 2.20 24.62
C GLY A 16 -15.15 3.04 23.43
N THR A 17 -14.44 4.15 23.08
CA THR A 17 -14.43 4.65 21.69
C THR A 17 -13.08 5.25 21.25
N ALA A 18 -12.03 5.10 22.02
CA ALA A 18 -10.76 5.79 21.80
C ALA A 18 -9.78 5.07 20.84
N SER A 19 -10.02 3.82 20.40
CA SER A 19 -9.00 3.05 19.68
C SER A 19 -9.05 3.09 18.15
N ALA A 20 -10.18 3.47 17.56
CA ALA A 20 -10.35 3.39 16.09
C ALA A 20 -9.75 4.58 15.30
N GLN A 21 -9.44 5.71 15.95
CA GLN A 21 -9.01 6.95 15.29
C GLN A 21 -7.55 7.34 15.57
N GLN A 22 -6.83 6.55 16.33
CA GLN A 22 -5.49 6.93 16.83
C GLN A 22 -4.35 6.71 15.82
N TRP A 23 -4.47 5.76 14.91
CA TRP A 23 -3.40 5.45 13.96
C TRP A 23 -3.19 6.52 12.88
N GLN A 24 -4.23 7.28 12.49
CA GLN A 24 -4.11 8.38 11.52
C GLN A 24 -3.19 9.49 12.01
N GLN A 25 -3.07 9.67 13.33
CA GLN A 25 -2.19 10.65 13.95
C GLN A 25 -0.70 10.32 13.76
N LEU A 26 -0.36 9.07 13.48
CA LEU A 26 1.00 8.68 13.13
C LEU A 26 1.43 9.17 11.74
N TYR A 27 0.46 9.49 10.88
CA TYR A 27 0.69 10.04 9.55
C TYR A 27 0.64 11.57 9.62
N GLN A 28 1.80 12.21 9.78
CA GLN A 28 1.90 13.67 9.85
C GLN A 28 1.77 14.29 8.45
N PRO A 29 1.10 15.46 8.31
CA PRO A 29 1.07 16.18 7.04
C PRO A 29 2.47 16.68 6.69
N LEU A 30 2.91 16.43 5.46
CA LEU A 30 4.10 17.08 4.92
C LEU A 30 3.70 18.36 4.21
N SER A 31 4.41 19.45 4.51
CA SER A 31 4.29 20.70 3.78
C SER A 31 5.00 20.57 2.44
N THR A 32 4.28 20.12 1.42
CA THR A 32 4.77 20.12 0.04
C THR A 32 3.96 21.14 -0.76
N GLN A 33 4.62 21.90 -1.62
CA GLN A 33 3.94 22.88 -2.46
C GLN A 33 3.16 22.26 -3.63
N GLN A 34 3.36 20.97 -3.92
CA GLN A 34 2.93 20.37 -5.18
C GLN A 34 1.91 19.24 -5.05
N LEU A 35 1.94 18.46 -3.97
CA LEU A 35 1.08 17.30 -3.77
C LEU A 35 0.82 17.10 -2.28
N PRO A 36 -0.44 17.13 -1.82
CA PRO A 36 -0.73 16.81 -0.42
C PRO A 36 -0.22 15.42 -0.07
N CYS A 37 0.57 15.31 0.98
CA CYS A 37 1.15 14.06 1.44
C CYS A 37 1.00 13.92 2.95
N ARG A 38 0.85 12.68 3.40
CA ARG A 38 1.02 12.31 4.79
C ARG A 38 2.14 11.29 4.93
N LEU A 39 2.96 11.46 5.94
CA LEU A 39 4.12 10.62 6.22
C LEU A 39 4.00 9.99 7.61
N MET A 40 4.16 8.67 7.67
CA MET A 40 4.47 7.97 8.91
C MET A 40 5.96 7.64 8.92
N GLU A 41 6.65 8.05 9.97
CA GLU A 41 8.07 7.76 10.17
C GLU A 41 8.28 6.36 10.79
N PRO A 42 9.46 5.77 10.59
CA PRO A 42 9.85 4.55 11.31
C PRO A 42 9.66 4.70 12.82
N ILE A 43 9.24 3.63 13.49
CA ILE A 43 9.22 3.62 14.96
C ILE A 43 10.66 3.69 15.48
N ASN A 44 10.90 4.47 16.54
CA ASN A 44 12.24 4.67 17.12
C ASN A 44 13.26 5.14 16.06
N PHE A 45 12.88 6.16 15.28
CA PHE A 45 13.71 6.71 14.21
C PHE A 45 15.13 7.05 14.71
N ASP A 46 16.13 6.58 13.99
CA ASP A 46 17.55 6.84 14.21
C ASP A 46 18.19 7.29 12.88
N ALA A 47 18.65 8.52 12.83
CA ALA A 47 19.23 9.12 11.62
C ALA A 47 20.52 8.42 11.12
N SER A 48 21.17 7.62 11.97
CA SER A 48 22.35 6.83 11.58
C SER A 48 22.01 5.58 10.77
N GLN A 49 20.74 5.17 10.74
CA GLN A 49 20.25 3.99 10.03
C GLN A 49 19.64 4.39 8.68
N LYS A 50 19.39 3.41 7.81
CA LYS A 50 18.63 3.56 6.56
C LYS A 50 17.34 2.77 6.62
N TYR A 51 16.23 3.43 6.27
CA TYR A 51 14.89 2.86 6.36
C TYR A 51 14.24 2.68 5.00
N PRO A 52 13.65 1.51 4.73
CA PRO A 52 12.79 1.32 3.56
C PRO A 52 11.64 2.33 3.53
N LEU A 53 11.08 2.54 2.34
CA LEU A 53 9.96 3.45 2.15
C LEU A 53 8.85 2.78 1.34
N ILE A 54 7.61 2.86 1.83
CA ILE A 54 6.41 2.43 1.15
C ILE A 54 5.67 3.66 0.62
N VAL A 55 5.47 3.74 -0.70
CA VAL A 55 4.54 4.70 -1.34
C VAL A 55 3.16 4.05 -1.39
N SER A 56 2.20 4.62 -0.66
CA SER A 56 0.84 4.10 -0.49
C SER A 56 -0.15 4.89 -1.35
N LEU A 57 -0.61 4.31 -2.46
CA LEU A 57 -1.48 4.97 -3.42
C LEU A 57 -2.96 4.67 -3.15
N HIS A 58 -3.74 5.70 -2.84
CA HIS A 58 -5.18 5.57 -2.57
C HIS A 58 -6.00 5.19 -3.82
N GLY A 59 -7.12 4.52 -3.61
CA GLY A 59 -8.15 4.29 -4.61
C GLY A 59 -9.03 5.53 -4.86
N ALA A 60 -10.06 5.40 -5.73
CA ALA A 60 -10.92 6.51 -6.13
C ALA A 60 -11.55 7.27 -4.95
N GLY A 61 -11.92 6.58 -3.87
CA GLY A 61 -12.47 7.20 -2.67
C GLY A 61 -11.47 7.99 -1.81
N GLY A 62 -10.20 8.10 -2.23
CA GLY A 62 -9.18 8.93 -1.59
C GLY A 62 -8.89 10.23 -2.35
N LYS A 63 -9.49 10.41 -3.54
CA LYS A 63 -9.30 11.62 -4.36
C LYS A 63 -9.64 12.90 -3.59
N GLY A 64 -8.86 13.93 -3.83
CA GLY A 64 -9.04 15.23 -3.22
C GLY A 64 -7.75 15.97 -2.97
N SER A 65 -7.86 17.05 -2.21
CA SER A 65 -6.75 17.91 -1.77
C SER A 65 -6.81 18.23 -0.28
N ASP A 66 -7.69 17.55 0.47
CA ASP A 66 -7.91 17.77 1.89
C ASP A 66 -6.82 17.17 2.79
N ASN A 67 -5.89 16.42 2.21
CA ASN A 67 -4.81 15.70 2.89
C ASN A 67 -5.31 14.78 4.03
N ARG A 68 -6.50 14.14 3.85
CA ARG A 68 -7.14 13.27 4.84
C ARG A 68 -7.67 11.96 4.24
N LYS A 69 -8.39 12.04 3.11
CA LYS A 69 -9.10 10.88 2.51
C LYS A 69 -8.20 9.83 1.90
N GLN A 70 -6.91 10.13 1.66
CA GLN A 70 -5.94 9.18 1.11
C GLN A 70 -5.53 8.06 2.07
N LEU A 71 -5.70 8.26 3.39
CA LEU A 71 -5.41 7.20 4.36
C LEU A 71 -6.50 6.12 4.30
N LYS A 72 -6.09 4.89 4.01
CA LYS A 72 -6.97 3.73 3.80
C LYS A 72 -6.71 2.64 4.84
N VAL A 73 -7.51 1.59 4.83
CA VAL A 73 -7.43 0.49 5.80
C VAL A 73 -6.01 -0.08 5.91
N TRP A 74 -5.31 -0.26 4.82
CA TRP A 74 -3.93 -0.77 4.83
C TRP A 74 -2.92 0.20 5.46
N ASN A 75 -3.18 1.52 5.43
CA ASN A 75 -2.37 2.47 6.19
C ASN A 75 -2.52 2.24 7.70
N GLY A 76 -3.73 1.91 8.19
CA GLY A 76 -3.97 1.50 9.57
C GLY A 76 -3.21 0.21 9.93
N GLN A 77 -3.26 -0.78 9.05
CA GLN A 77 -2.54 -2.05 9.23
C GLN A 77 -1.01 -1.85 9.26
N LEU A 78 -0.46 -1.00 8.38
CA LEU A 78 0.96 -0.62 8.42
C LEU A 78 1.34 0.17 9.69
N ALA A 79 0.37 0.87 10.29
CA ALA A 79 0.56 1.65 11.51
C ALA A 79 0.47 0.80 12.80
N GLU A 80 0.07 -0.46 12.73
CA GLU A 80 0.03 -1.37 13.87
C GLU A 80 1.43 -1.50 14.50
N LYS A 81 1.50 -1.40 15.84
CA LYS A 81 2.77 -1.44 16.58
C LYS A 81 3.61 -2.67 16.23
N ALA A 82 2.98 -3.84 16.14
CA ALA A 82 3.67 -5.09 15.79
C ALA A 82 4.31 -5.02 14.38
N VAL A 83 3.58 -4.48 13.39
CA VAL A 83 4.08 -4.29 12.02
C VAL A 83 5.24 -3.29 12.00
N ARG A 84 5.08 -2.12 12.63
CA ARG A 84 6.12 -1.08 12.70
C ARG A 84 7.38 -1.53 13.42
N THR A 85 7.24 -2.37 14.45
CA THR A 85 8.39 -2.91 15.19
C THR A 85 9.16 -3.93 14.37
N LYS A 86 8.44 -4.82 13.65
CA LYS A 86 9.06 -5.86 12.82
C LYS A 86 9.62 -5.31 11.50
N PHE A 87 8.97 -4.28 10.95
CA PHE A 87 9.25 -3.69 9.65
C PHE A 87 9.36 -2.16 9.76
N PRO A 88 10.36 -1.61 10.47
CA PRO A 88 10.50 -0.17 10.58
C PRO A 88 10.76 0.46 9.21
N CYS A 89 9.87 1.37 8.80
CA CYS A 89 9.93 2.02 7.50
C CYS A 89 9.19 3.36 7.50
N TYR A 90 9.46 4.18 6.49
CA TYR A 90 8.59 5.27 6.12
C TYR A 90 7.36 4.76 5.36
N VAL A 91 6.20 5.37 5.60
CA VAL A 91 5.02 5.19 4.74
C VAL A 91 4.55 6.56 4.26
N LEU A 92 4.75 6.82 2.98
CA LEU A 92 4.32 8.04 2.31
C LEU A 92 2.96 7.81 1.64
N ALA A 93 1.95 8.56 2.06
CA ALA A 93 0.60 8.52 1.52
C ALA A 93 0.27 9.84 0.81
N PRO A 94 0.56 9.97 -0.49
CA PRO A 94 0.20 11.14 -1.28
C PRO A 94 -1.30 11.14 -1.60
N GLN A 95 -1.85 12.33 -1.91
CA GLN A 95 -3.23 12.49 -2.34
C GLN A 95 -3.30 13.15 -3.72
N ALA A 96 -4.01 12.51 -4.66
CA ALA A 96 -4.26 13.00 -5.99
C ALA A 96 -5.74 13.36 -6.19
N VAL A 97 -6.02 14.36 -7.00
CA VAL A 97 -7.39 14.76 -7.38
C VAL A 97 -7.98 13.86 -8.48
N GLY A 98 -7.14 13.16 -9.22
CA GLY A 98 -7.51 12.30 -10.35
C GLY A 98 -6.72 11.00 -10.40
N LEU A 99 -6.60 10.43 -11.59
CA LEU A 99 -5.79 9.22 -11.83
C LEU A 99 -4.30 9.52 -11.59
N TRP A 100 -3.59 8.53 -11.03
CA TRP A 100 -2.15 8.56 -10.88
C TRP A 100 -1.46 8.61 -12.23
N ASN A 101 -0.43 9.47 -12.37
CA ASN A 101 0.27 9.72 -13.63
C ASN A 101 1.75 10.09 -13.40
N GLY A 102 2.49 10.36 -14.47
CA GLY A 102 3.92 10.68 -14.41
C GLY A 102 4.25 11.95 -13.62
N GLN A 103 3.36 12.94 -13.62
CA GLN A 103 3.56 14.16 -12.81
C GLN A 103 3.52 13.85 -11.31
N HIS A 104 2.56 13.02 -10.88
CA HIS A 104 2.50 12.56 -9.48
C HIS A 104 3.76 11.77 -9.10
N LEU A 105 4.24 10.89 -9.99
CA LEU A 105 5.48 10.15 -9.74
C LEU A 105 6.67 11.08 -9.55
N LYS A 106 6.81 12.12 -10.40
CA LYS A 106 7.87 13.12 -10.28
C LYS A 106 7.80 13.85 -8.94
N GLN A 107 6.61 14.31 -8.54
CA GLN A 107 6.39 15.00 -7.27
C GLN A 107 6.71 14.10 -6.06
N ILE A 108 6.27 12.83 -6.09
CA ILE A 108 6.57 11.84 -5.05
C ILE A 108 8.08 11.62 -4.92
N LYS A 109 8.80 11.51 -6.04
CA LYS A 109 10.26 11.35 -6.03
C LYS A 109 10.97 12.55 -5.38
N GLU A 110 10.51 13.77 -5.64
CA GLU A 110 11.07 14.96 -5.00
C GLU A 110 10.84 14.96 -3.49
N VAL A 111 9.64 14.53 -3.03
CA VAL A 111 9.38 14.36 -1.59
C VAL A 111 10.34 13.34 -0.98
N ILE A 112 10.52 12.18 -1.63
CA ILE A 112 11.37 11.10 -1.12
C ILE A 112 12.83 11.53 -1.00
N LYS A 113 13.35 12.29 -1.95
CA LYS A 113 14.72 12.83 -1.90
C LYS A 113 15.00 13.69 -0.67
N GLY A 114 13.99 14.39 -0.15
CA GLY A 114 14.08 15.21 1.04
C GLY A 114 13.97 14.45 2.36
N LEU A 115 13.66 13.16 2.35
CA LEU A 115 13.50 12.39 3.59
C LEU A 115 14.85 11.96 4.15
N PRO A 116 15.14 12.28 5.43
CA PRO A 116 16.38 11.84 6.06
C PRO A 116 16.40 10.31 6.18
N ALA A 117 17.57 9.70 6.06
CA ALA A 117 17.78 8.28 6.27
C ALA A 117 16.90 7.32 5.41
N ALA A 118 16.27 7.80 4.32
CA ALA A 118 15.56 6.93 3.40
C ALA A 118 16.55 6.00 2.68
N ASP A 119 16.21 4.70 2.64
CA ASP A 119 16.96 3.72 1.84
C ASP A 119 16.45 3.75 0.40
N MET A 120 17.21 4.40 -0.47
CA MET A 120 16.86 4.57 -1.87
C MET A 120 16.82 3.25 -2.66
N ASP A 121 17.44 2.19 -2.15
CA ASP A 121 17.41 0.86 -2.76
C ASP A 121 16.21 0.00 -2.30
N ARG A 122 15.46 0.48 -1.31
CA ARG A 122 14.28 -0.21 -0.77
C ARG A 122 13.04 0.69 -0.77
N ILE A 123 12.70 1.20 -1.94
CA ILE A 123 11.47 1.96 -2.18
C ILE A 123 10.44 1.02 -2.80
N TYR A 124 9.28 0.92 -2.16
CA TYR A 124 8.18 0.06 -2.57
C TYR A 124 6.96 0.90 -2.96
N VAL A 125 6.15 0.40 -3.87
CA VAL A 125 4.87 1.04 -4.21
C VAL A 125 3.73 0.05 -4.12
N LEU A 126 2.65 0.46 -3.47
CA LEU A 126 1.43 -0.34 -3.35
C LEU A 126 0.18 0.52 -3.45
N GLY A 127 -0.92 -0.11 -3.78
CA GLY A 127 -2.20 0.55 -3.83
C GLY A 127 -3.32 -0.37 -4.30
N HIS A 128 -4.55 0.07 -4.06
CA HIS A 128 -5.76 -0.70 -4.40
C HIS A 128 -6.63 0.08 -5.38
N SER A 129 -7.30 -0.61 -6.31
CA SER A 129 -8.22 -0.02 -7.28
C SER A 129 -7.50 1.04 -8.14
N MET A 130 -7.92 2.30 -8.13
CA MET A 130 -7.20 3.40 -8.77
C MET A 130 -5.73 3.49 -8.29
N GLY A 131 -5.44 3.14 -7.02
CA GLY A 131 -4.08 3.06 -6.50
C GLY A 131 -3.29 1.88 -7.08
N GLY A 132 -3.94 0.74 -7.30
CA GLY A 132 -3.34 -0.40 -8.01
C GLY A 132 -3.05 -0.06 -9.47
N HIS A 133 -3.94 0.67 -10.14
CA HIS A 133 -3.68 1.25 -11.46
C HIS A 133 -2.45 2.16 -11.43
N GLY A 134 -2.37 3.06 -10.45
CA GLY A 134 -1.22 3.93 -10.25
C GLY A 134 0.09 3.17 -10.01
N THR A 135 0.02 2.06 -9.27
CA THR A 135 1.16 1.17 -9.05
C THR A 135 1.69 0.63 -10.39
N TYR A 136 0.84 0.11 -11.26
CA TYR A 136 1.23 -0.34 -12.60
C TYR A 136 1.77 0.80 -13.46
N ILE A 137 1.15 1.98 -13.43
CA ILE A 137 1.66 3.16 -14.16
C ILE A 137 3.06 3.53 -13.69
N PHE A 138 3.30 3.61 -12.39
CA PHE A 138 4.57 4.08 -11.84
C PHE A 138 5.73 3.14 -12.17
N ILE A 139 5.53 1.82 -12.05
CA ILE A 139 6.58 0.84 -12.38
C ILE A 139 6.86 0.72 -13.88
N GLN A 140 5.92 1.15 -14.74
CA GLN A 140 6.17 1.24 -16.18
C GLN A 140 6.92 2.51 -16.58
N LEU A 141 6.64 3.63 -15.90
CA LEU A 141 7.29 4.91 -16.15
C LEU A 141 8.75 4.91 -15.70
N ASP A 142 9.04 4.26 -14.57
CA ASP A 142 10.41 4.09 -14.10
C ASP A 142 10.61 2.71 -13.46
N PRO A 143 10.89 1.69 -14.27
CA PRO A 143 11.03 0.32 -13.82
C PRO A 143 12.25 0.05 -12.93
N LYS A 144 13.18 1.02 -12.85
CA LYS A 144 14.39 0.92 -12.01
C LYS A 144 14.26 1.67 -10.68
N TYR A 145 13.17 2.40 -10.46
CA TYR A 145 13.04 3.22 -9.26
C TYR A 145 12.54 2.44 -8.05
N PHE A 146 11.67 1.46 -8.25
CA PHE A 146 11.07 0.69 -7.18
C PHE A 146 11.74 -0.68 -7.02
N ALA A 147 12.00 -1.08 -5.78
CA ALA A 147 12.51 -2.40 -5.44
C ALA A 147 11.42 -3.48 -5.57
N ALA A 148 10.17 -3.13 -5.31
CA ALA A 148 9.02 -4.00 -5.49
C ALA A 148 7.71 -3.21 -5.64
N ALA A 149 6.68 -3.89 -6.16
CA ALA A 149 5.35 -3.33 -6.35
C ALA A 149 4.25 -4.29 -5.92
N ALA A 150 3.18 -3.73 -5.32
CA ALA A 150 2.03 -4.51 -4.88
C ALA A 150 0.70 -3.89 -5.37
N PRO A 151 0.34 -4.06 -6.65
CA PRO A 151 -0.95 -3.63 -7.18
C PRO A 151 -2.08 -4.56 -6.68
N SER A 152 -3.18 -3.98 -6.22
CA SER A 152 -4.38 -4.73 -5.82
C SER A 152 -5.58 -4.26 -6.63
N ALA A 153 -6.25 -5.18 -7.34
CA ALA A 153 -7.45 -4.93 -8.15
C ALA A 153 -7.33 -3.68 -9.05
N GLY A 154 -6.18 -3.53 -9.74
CA GLY A 154 -5.79 -2.27 -10.38
C GLY A 154 -5.58 -2.32 -11.90
N SER A 155 -5.81 -3.45 -12.56
CA SER A 155 -5.59 -3.62 -14.01
C SER A 155 -6.60 -2.91 -14.93
N GLY A 156 -7.50 -2.13 -14.36
CA GLY A 156 -8.45 -1.27 -15.06
C GLY A 156 -9.90 -1.71 -14.95
N LEU A 157 -10.82 -0.80 -15.29
CA LEU A 157 -12.25 -1.05 -15.35
C LEU A 157 -12.60 -1.87 -16.61
N LYS A 158 -13.83 -2.40 -16.72
CA LYS A 158 -14.28 -3.22 -17.85
C LYS A 158 -13.98 -2.56 -19.21
N ARG A 159 -14.20 -1.25 -19.33
CA ARG A 159 -14.01 -0.50 -20.59
C ARG A 159 -12.65 0.21 -20.71
N THR A 160 -11.77 0.06 -19.72
CA THR A 160 -10.41 0.62 -19.79
C THR A 160 -9.63 -0.14 -20.86
N ALA A 161 -9.01 0.57 -21.81
CA ALA A 161 -8.07 -0.04 -22.74
C ALA A 161 -6.90 -0.68 -21.99
N GLU A 162 -6.25 -1.66 -22.60
CA GLU A 162 -5.03 -2.24 -22.06
C GLU A 162 -3.95 -1.15 -21.97
N PHE A 163 -3.35 -1.03 -20.79
CA PHE A 163 -2.35 -0.01 -20.50
C PHE A 163 -1.08 -0.58 -19.85
N ILE A 164 -1.13 -1.85 -19.44
CA ILE A 164 -0.01 -2.52 -18.80
C ILE A 164 0.81 -3.24 -19.88
N ASP A 165 2.06 -2.84 -20.01
CA ASP A 165 3.05 -3.50 -20.88
C ASP A 165 3.95 -4.42 -20.01
N PRO A 166 3.73 -5.72 -20.02
CA PRO A 166 4.50 -6.67 -19.21
C PRO A 166 5.99 -6.69 -19.54
N THR A 167 6.39 -6.28 -20.76
CA THR A 167 7.80 -6.27 -21.18
C THR A 167 8.61 -5.26 -20.39
N LYS A 168 7.99 -4.14 -20.00
CA LYS A 168 8.61 -3.07 -19.19
C LYS A 168 8.80 -3.46 -17.73
N ILE A 169 7.90 -4.30 -17.20
CA ILE A 169 7.82 -4.60 -15.77
C ILE A 169 8.29 -6.01 -15.40
N LYS A 170 8.67 -6.84 -16.36
CA LYS A 170 9.04 -8.26 -16.13
C LYS A 170 10.20 -8.45 -15.15
N GLY A 171 11.06 -7.45 -15.00
CA GLY A 171 12.23 -7.50 -14.11
C GLY A 171 11.93 -7.13 -12.67
N ILE A 172 10.84 -6.44 -12.41
CA ILE A 172 10.49 -5.92 -11.08
C ILE A 172 9.78 -7.01 -10.28
N PRO A 173 10.15 -7.25 -9.01
CA PRO A 173 9.36 -8.07 -8.10
C PRO A 173 7.95 -7.48 -7.92
N ILE A 174 6.92 -8.20 -8.34
CA ILE A 174 5.52 -7.79 -8.23
C ILE A 174 4.75 -8.84 -7.45
N TRP A 175 3.93 -8.41 -6.49
CA TRP A 175 2.91 -9.26 -5.89
C TRP A 175 1.54 -8.62 -6.07
N ALA A 176 0.78 -9.12 -7.05
CA ALA A 176 -0.55 -8.63 -7.36
C ALA A 176 -1.64 -9.40 -6.60
N PHE A 177 -2.75 -8.71 -6.29
CA PHE A 177 -3.84 -9.23 -5.49
C PHE A 177 -5.19 -8.92 -6.11
N HIS A 178 -6.12 -9.91 -6.13
CA HIS A 178 -7.46 -9.71 -6.69
C HIS A 178 -8.51 -10.63 -6.05
N GLY A 179 -9.74 -10.15 -5.93
CA GLY A 179 -10.92 -10.99 -5.65
C GLY A 179 -11.50 -11.54 -6.96
N ASP A 180 -11.86 -12.81 -7.02
CA ASP A 180 -12.31 -13.46 -8.26
C ASP A 180 -13.73 -13.05 -8.68
N LYS A 181 -14.51 -12.43 -7.78
CA LYS A 181 -15.85 -11.90 -8.02
C LYS A 181 -15.86 -10.36 -8.12
N ASP A 182 -14.72 -9.74 -8.44
CA ASP A 182 -14.63 -8.31 -8.63
C ASP A 182 -15.46 -7.86 -9.85
N GLY A 183 -16.54 -7.14 -9.57
CA GLY A 183 -17.45 -6.57 -10.58
C GLY A 183 -17.06 -5.15 -11.02
N VAL A 184 -16.06 -4.52 -10.39
CA VAL A 184 -15.58 -3.17 -10.69
C VAL A 184 -14.37 -3.22 -11.63
N CYS A 185 -13.32 -3.91 -11.19
CA CYS A 185 -12.12 -4.18 -11.98
C CYS A 185 -12.10 -5.68 -12.30
N PRO A 186 -12.43 -6.10 -13.54
CA PRO A 186 -12.50 -7.53 -13.85
C PRO A 186 -11.14 -8.22 -13.66
N ILE A 187 -11.12 -9.30 -12.87
CA ILE A 187 -9.90 -10.08 -12.63
C ILE A 187 -9.23 -10.57 -13.91
N ALA A 188 -10.02 -10.80 -14.98
CA ALA A 188 -9.52 -11.26 -16.27
C ALA A 188 -8.36 -10.39 -16.82
N LYS A 189 -8.36 -9.09 -16.53
CA LYS A 189 -7.25 -8.20 -16.94
C LYS A 189 -5.95 -8.49 -16.18
N ASP A 190 -6.00 -8.70 -14.86
CA ASP A 190 -4.81 -9.11 -14.11
C ASP A 190 -4.35 -10.52 -14.48
N GLN A 191 -5.29 -11.43 -14.80
CA GLN A 191 -4.95 -12.76 -15.33
C GLN A 191 -4.22 -12.69 -16.69
N GLN A 192 -4.61 -11.77 -17.57
CA GLN A 192 -3.91 -11.53 -18.83
C GLN A 192 -2.48 -11.01 -18.60
N VAL A 193 -2.31 -10.04 -17.69
CA VAL A 193 -0.98 -9.55 -17.30
C VAL A 193 -0.14 -10.68 -16.72
N PHE A 194 -0.69 -11.47 -15.79
CA PHE A 194 0.00 -12.60 -15.19
C PHE A 194 0.40 -13.66 -16.21
N ALA A 195 -0.49 -14.01 -17.14
CA ALA A 195 -0.19 -14.94 -18.23
C ALA A 195 0.93 -14.43 -19.14
N ALA A 196 0.96 -13.13 -19.44
CA ALA A 196 2.05 -12.51 -20.19
C ALA A 196 3.37 -12.53 -19.41
N MET A 197 3.35 -12.21 -18.12
CA MET A 197 4.51 -12.32 -17.24
C MET A 197 5.05 -13.74 -17.19
N LYS A 198 4.17 -14.75 -17.16
CA LYS A 198 4.58 -16.18 -17.22
C LYS A 198 5.31 -16.50 -18.53
N ARG A 199 4.78 -16.08 -19.68
CA ARG A 199 5.44 -16.28 -20.99
C ARG A 199 6.80 -15.58 -21.09
N LEU A 200 6.96 -14.44 -20.41
CA LEU A 200 8.19 -13.64 -20.42
C LEU A 200 9.22 -14.06 -19.35
N GLY A 201 8.94 -15.10 -18.55
CA GLY A 201 9.77 -15.46 -17.40
C GLY A 201 9.89 -14.29 -16.40
N GLY A 202 8.81 -13.52 -16.21
CA GLY A 202 8.78 -12.34 -15.36
C GLY A 202 8.79 -12.67 -13.86
N ASN A 203 8.93 -11.67 -13.02
CA ASN A 203 8.96 -11.80 -11.56
C ASN A 203 7.64 -11.32 -10.95
N MET A 204 6.56 -12.12 -11.10
CA MET A 204 5.24 -11.76 -10.62
C MET A 204 4.58 -12.88 -9.83
N LYS A 205 4.19 -12.60 -8.59
CA LYS A 205 3.27 -13.39 -7.78
C LYS A 205 1.86 -12.86 -7.98
N PHE A 206 0.88 -13.74 -8.04
CA PHE A 206 -0.52 -13.34 -8.18
C PHE A 206 -1.39 -14.14 -7.20
N THR A 207 -1.97 -13.43 -6.25
CA THR A 207 -2.91 -14.00 -5.26
C THR A 207 -4.33 -13.69 -5.63
N THR A 208 -5.15 -14.73 -5.67
CA THR A 208 -6.59 -14.65 -5.90
C THR A 208 -7.34 -15.10 -4.65
N TRP A 209 -8.33 -14.33 -4.21
CA TRP A 209 -9.26 -14.71 -3.15
C TRP A 209 -10.60 -15.16 -3.74
N ALA A 210 -10.93 -16.44 -3.55
CA ALA A 210 -12.16 -17.02 -4.05
C ALA A 210 -13.39 -16.44 -3.35
N GLY A 211 -14.40 -16.05 -4.11
CA GLY A 211 -15.64 -15.44 -3.63
C GLY A 211 -15.57 -13.96 -3.30
N ASP A 212 -14.37 -13.37 -3.27
CA ASP A 212 -14.20 -11.96 -2.91
C ASP A 212 -14.49 -11.02 -4.08
N LYS A 213 -15.13 -9.90 -3.75
CA LYS A 213 -15.41 -8.80 -4.67
C LYS A 213 -14.28 -7.77 -4.68
N HIS A 214 -14.56 -6.55 -5.17
CA HIS A 214 -13.59 -5.46 -5.26
C HIS A 214 -12.97 -5.04 -3.91
N ALA A 215 -13.68 -5.19 -2.80
CA ALA A 215 -13.28 -4.70 -1.48
C ALA A 215 -12.22 -5.58 -0.77
N VAL A 216 -11.13 -5.93 -1.46
CA VAL A 216 -10.01 -6.74 -0.93
C VAL A 216 -8.87 -5.92 -0.32
N SER A 217 -9.03 -4.61 -0.24
CA SER A 217 -7.96 -3.70 0.20
C SER A 217 -7.47 -3.89 1.64
N GLY A 218 -8.24 -4.55 2.49
CA GLY A 218 -7.81 -4.92 3.86
C GLY A 218 -7.07 -6.25 3.94
N LYS A 219 -6.89 -6.97 2.83
CA LYS A 219 -6.33 -8.33 2.81
C LYS A 219 -4.86 -8.39 2.41
N PHE A 220 -4.35 -7.46 1.60
CA PHE A 220 -3.02 -7.62 1.03
C PHE A 220 -1.88 -7.32 2.03
N ILE A 221 -2.04 -6.41 3.02
CA ILE A 221 -1.03 -6.20 4.06
C ILE A 221 -0.92 -7.42 5.00
N PRO A 222 -2.02 -8.04 5.47
CA PRO A 222 -1.91 -9.30 6.20
C PRO A 222 -1.37 -10.47 5.37
N GLY A 223 -1.22 -10.26 4.07
CA GLY A 223 -0.66 -11.24 3.13
C GLY A 223 -1.70 -12.08 2.42
N ALA A 224 -1.26 -13.21 1.88
CA ALA A 224 -2.08 -14.09 1.05
C ALA A 224 -2.90 -15.13 1.83
N LYS A 225 -3.12 -14.94 3.13
CA LYS A 225 -3.93 -15.85 3.94
C LYS A 225 -5.32 -16.02 3.30
N ASN A 226 -5.80 -17.24 3.19
CA ASN A 226 -7.06 -17.61 2.53
C ASN A 226 -7.11 -17.34 1.01
N GLY A 227 -5.97 -17.04 0.38
CA GLY A 227 -5.84 -16.86 -1.05
C GLY A 227 -5.00 -17.94 -1.70
N THR A 228 -5.19 -18.14 -3.00
CA THR A 228 -4.32 -18.97 -3.82
C THR A 228 -3.29 -18.10 -4.52
N THR A 229 -2.01 -18.36 -4.29
CA THR A 229 -0.90 -17.61 -4.90
C THR A 229 -0.23 -18.44 -5.99
N GLN A 230 -0.09 -17.85 -7.17
CA GLN A 230 0.63 -18.40 -8.31
C GLN A 230 1.92 -17.61 -8.55
N LEU A 231 2.93 -18.27 -9.07
CA LEU A 231 4.23 -17.70 -9.45
C LEU A 231 4.36 -17.70 -10.97
N SER A 232 4.82 -16.60 -11.56
CA SER A 232 4.99 -16.48 -13.02
C SER A 232 6.25 -17.20 -13.51
N SER A 233 7.28 -17.33 -12.67
CA SER A 233 8.54 -18.02 -12.99
C SER A 233 9.32 -18.40 -11.72
N ASP A 234 10.43 -19.10 -11.89
CA ASP A 234 11.37 -19.44 -10.80
C ASP A 234 12.13 -18.23 -10.23
N ARG A 235 12.04 -17.06 -10.88
CA ARG A 235 12.59 -15.80 -10.37
C ARG A 235 11.79 -15.24 -9.17
N CYS A 236 10.56 -15.73 -8.98
CA CYS A 236 9.72 -15.26 -7.89
C CYS A 236 10.23 -15.77 -6.55
N ASP A 237 10.46 -14.86 -5.61
CA ASP A 237 10.70 -15.21 -4.21
C ASP A 237 9.50 -16.00 -3.66
N LYS A 238 9.77 -17.18 -3.07
CA LYS A 238 8.74 -18.11 -2.57
C LYS A 238 8.17 -17.75 -1.20
N GLU A 239 8.65 -16.67 -0.58
CA GLU A 239 8.13 -16.19 0.71
C GLU A 239 6.60 -16.04 0.67
N ALA A 240 5.91 -16.61 1.64
CA ALA A 240 4.44 -16.62 1.71
C ALA A 240 3.86 -15.42 2.50
N ASP A 241 4.65 -14.80 3.39
CA ASP A 241 4.25 -13.61 4.13
C ASP A 241 4.55 -12.37 3.31
N PHE A 242 3.51 -11.56 3.05
CA PHE A 242 3.63 -10.40 2.17
C PHE A 242 4.64 -9.36 2.67
N MET A 243 4.58 -9.02 3.96
CA MET A 243 5.48 -7.99 4.50
C MET A 243 6.93 -8.47 4.54
N THR A 244 7.15 -9.73 4.89
CA THR A 244 8.48 -10.35 4.83
C THR A 244 9.01 -10.38 3.40
N TRP A 245 8.17 -10.79 2.44
CA TRP A 245 8.52 -10.75 1.02
C TRP A 245 8.89 -9.33 0.57
N LEU A 246 8.07 -8.32 0.88
CA LEU A 246 8.28 -6.95 0.47
C LEU A 246 9.64 -6.43 0.97
N PHE A 247 9.95 -6.66 2.24
CA PHE A 247 11.17 -6.16 2.88
C PHE A 247 12.45 -6.92 2.51
N ARG A 248 12.34 -8.08 1.88
CA ARG A 248 13.47 -8.79 1.25
C ARG A 248 13.87 -8.17 -0.08
N GLN A 249 12.96 -7.45 -0.75
CA GLN A 249 13.25 -6.89 -2.07
C GLN A 249 14.17 -5.68 -1.95
N LYS A 250 15.20 -5.68 -2.74
CA LYS A 250 16.16 -4.59 -2.88
C LYS A 250 16.39 -4.33 -4.35
N ARG A 251 16.54 -3.07 -4.71
CA ARG A 251 16.93 -2.68 -6.06
C ARG A 251 18.36 -3.16 -6.34
N GLY A 252 18.56 -3.82 -7.47
CA GLY A 252 19.87 -4.27 -7.96
C GLY A 252 20.58 -3.19 -8.75
#